data_79e9a147770dee4ccf4dea6bb7720b7b
#
_entry.id   79e9a147770dee4ccf4dea6bb7720b7b
#
_cell.length_a   1.000
_cell.length_b   1.000
_cell.length_c   1.000
_cell.angle_alpha   90.00
_cell.angle_beta   90.00
_cell.angle_gamma   90.00
#
_symmetry.space_group_name_H-M   'P 1'
#
loop_
_entity.id
_entity.type
_entity.pdbx_description
1 polymer ?
#
loop_
_entity_poly.entity_id
_entity_poly.type
_entity_poly.pdbx_seq_one_letter_code
_entity_poly.pdbx_strand_id
1 'polypeptide(L)'
;MSIVEYPKEQIAALKRYCSAVKAFSEGAVTYLLLEGLHLPTGCKPSTCDALLCPVARDGYPSRLFLAEQVTSSYARNWNSTNVRIGERNWFAFSWKVEMNNPTLVQLLLAHLNGFAKAA
;
A
#
# COMPACT_ATOMS: atom_id res chain seq x y z
N MET A 1 -2.61 -10.90 22.50
CA MET A 1 -2.76 -9.76 21.58
C MET A 1 -3.60 -10.17 20.39
N SER A 2 -4.61 -9.41 20.08
CA SER A 2 -5.51 -9.75 18.98
C SER A 2 -4.91 -9.32 17.64
N ILE A 3 -5.03 -10.20 16.64
CA ILE A 3 -4.71 -9.87 15.25
C ILE A 3 -5.94 -9.17 14.68
N VAL A 4 -5.72 -8.05 14.01
CA VAL A 4 -6.80 -7.36 13.31
C VAL A 4 -7.18 -8.19 12.09
N GLU A 5 -8.43 -8.60 12.04
CA GLU A 5 -8.97 -9.34 10.89
C GLU A 5 -9.84 -8.40 10.06
N TYR A 6 -9.68 -8.50 8.75
CA TYR A 6 -10.47 -7.70 7.81
C TYR A 6 -11.57 -8.55 7.19
N PRO A 7 -12.74 -7.96 6.88
CA PRO A 7 -13.82 -8.71 6.23
C PRO A 7 -13.36 -9.37 4.95
N LYS A 8 -13.78 -10.62 4.75
CA LYS A 8 -13.40 -11.40 3.55
C LYS A 8 -13.81 -10.70 2.26
N GLU A 9 -14.95 -10.03 2.27
CA GLU A 9 -15.47 -9.30 1.11
C GLU A 9 -14.54 -8.16 0.71
N GLN A 10 -13.96 -7.47 1.70
CA GLN A 10 -13.03 -6.38 1.44
C GLN A 10 -11.71 -6.90 0.89
N ILE A 11 -11.21 -8.01 1.43
CA ILE A 11 -10.00 -8.64 0.92
C ILE A 11 -10.23 -9.14 -0.51
N ALA A 12 -11.37 -9.78 -0.77
CA ALA A 12 -11.70 -10.27 -2.10
C ALA A 12 -11.81 -9.12 -3.12
N ALA A 13 -12.32 -7.95 -2.70
CA ALA A 13 -12.43 -6.79 -3.57
C ALA A 13 -11.05 -6.26 -4.01
N LEU A 14 -10.02 -6.41 -3.18
CA LEU A 14 -8.66 -6.01 -3.56
C LEU A 14 -8.10 -6.83 -4.72
N LYS A 15 -8.58 -8.05 -4.91
CA LYS A 15 -8.11 -8.94 -5.98
C LYS A 15 -8.43 -8.44 -7.38
N ARG A 16 -9.26 -7.41 -7.51
CA ARG A 16 -9.50 -6.75 -8.81
C ARG A 16 -8.30 -5.94 -9.26
N TYR A 17 -7.41 -5.58 -8.33
CA TYR A 17 -6.31 -4.66 -8.58
C TYR A 17 -4.95 -5.35 -8.56
N CYS A 18 -4.92 -6.63 -8.21
CA CYS A 18 -3.67 -7.39 -8.10
C CYS A 18 -3.93 -8.87 -8.37
N SER A 19 -2.87 -9.65 -8.52
CA SER A 19 -2.99 -11.08 -8.83
C SER A 19 -3.26 -11.93 -7.60
N ALA A 20 -2.84 -11.50 -6.42
CA ALA A 20 -3.08 -12.23 -5.17
C ALA A 20 -3.02 -11.29 -3.98
N VAL A 21 -3.76 -11.63 -2.92
CA VAL A 21 -3.76 -10.88 -1.66
C VAL A 21 -3.46 -11.87 -0.54
N LYS A 22 -2.48 -11.52 0.30
CA LYS A 22 -2.13 -12.32 1.48
C LYS A 22 -2.05 -11.41 2.69
N ALA A 23 -2.67 -11.81 3.78
CA ALA A 23 -2.58 -11.08 5.05
C ALA A 23 -1.53 -11.73 5.94
N PHE A 24 -0.73 -10.91 6.61
CA PHE A 24 0.19 -11.39 7.63
C PHE A 24 0.40 -10.32 8.69
N SER A 25 0.83 -10.73 9.87
CA SER A 25 1.05 -9.83 10.99
C SER A 25 2.52 -9.79 11.37
N GLU A 26 3.00 -8.59 11.65
CA GLU A 26 4.34 -8.37 12.15
C GLU A 26 4.32 -7.16 13.09
N GLY A 27 4.89 -7.30 14.29
CA GLY A 27 4.92 -6.21 15.24
C GLY A 27 3.54 -5.68 15.65
N ALA A 28 2.55 -6.56 15.79
CA ALA A 28 1.17 -6.22 16.13
C ALA A 28 0.40 -5.47 15.03
N VAL A 29 0.96 -5.41 13.84
CA VAL A 29 0.32 -4.80 12.66
C VAL A 29 -0.02 -5.88 11.67
N THR A 30 -1.24 -5.85 11.12
CA THR A 30 -1.65 -6.74 10.04
C THR A 30 -1.48 -6.01 8.72
N TYR A 31 -0.64 -6.57 7.87
CA TYR A 31 -0.36 -6.05 6.53
C TYR A 31 -1.08 -6.89 5.48
N LEU A 32 -1.42 -6.26 4.37
CA LEU A 32 -1.98 -6.95 3.21
C LEU A 32 -0.96 -6.90 2.08
N LEU A 33 -0.41 -8.06 1.74
CA LEU A 33 0.51 -8.19 0.60
C LEU A 33 -0.31 -8.28 -0.67
N LEU A 34 -0.11 -7.33 -1.57
CA LEU A 34 -0.79 -7.23 -2.86
C LEU A 34 0.21 -7.61 -3.95
N GLU A 35 0.19 -8.86 -4.38
CA GLU A 35 1.12 -9.33 -5.40
C GLU A 35 0.68 -8.86 -6.78
N GLY A 36 1.60 -8.25 -7.53
CA GLY A 36 1.33 -7.77 -8.89
C GLY A 36 0.28 -6.67 -8.92
N LEU A 37 0.34 -5.72 -8.00
CA LEU A 37 -0.58 -4.59 -7.96
C LEU A 37 -0.47 -3.79 -9.26
N HIS A 38 -1.61 -3.55 -9.91
CA HIS A 38 -1.69 -2.69 -11.08
C HIS A 38 -1.58 -1.23 -10.65
N LEU A 39 -0.58 -0.53 -11.19
CA LEU A 39 -0.34 0.86 -10.87
C LEU A 39 -1.03 1.78 -11.89
N PRO A 40 -1.30 3.04 -11.53
CA PRO A 40 -1.94 3.98 -12.45
C PRO A 40 -1.15 4.16 -13.74
N THR A 41 -1.84 4.57 -14.80
CA THR A 41 -1.22 4.86 -16.10
C THR A 41 -0.07 5.86 -15.93
N GLY A 42 1.04 5.59 -16.58
CA GLY A 42 2.24 6.43 -16.50
C GLY A 42 3.25 5.98 -15.47
N CYS A 43 2.91 5.01 -14.62
CA CYS A 43 3.86 4.44 -13.67
C CYS A 43 4.77 3.40 -14.34
N LYS A 44 6.02 3.37 -13.91
CA LYS A 44 7.00 2.36 -14.34
C LYS A 44 7.70 1.79 -13.10
N PRO A 45 7.61 0.48 -12.88
CA PRO A 45 6.86 -0.50 -13.68
C PRO A 45 5.34 -0.29 -13.60
N SER A 46 4.61 -0.93 -14.51
CA SER A 46 3.13 -0.84 -14.52
C SER A 46 2.47 -1.73 -13.47
N THR A 47 3.20 -2.73 -12.98
CA THR A 47 2.76 -3.59 -11.87
C THR A 47 3.91 -3.75 -10.88
N CYS A 48 3.58 -3.90 -9.61
CA CYS A 48 4.58 -3.99 -8.56
C CYS A 48 3.95 -4.65 -7.34
N ASP A 49 4.70 -5.50 -6.65
CA ASP A 49 4.22 -6.00 -5.36
C ASP A 49 4.13 -4.84 -4.39
N ALA A 50 3.08 -4.81 -3.60
CA ALA A 50 2.83 -3.75 -2.65
C ALA A 50 2.37 -4.32 -1.31
N LEU A 51 2.51 -3.51 -0.27
CA LEU A 51 2.11 -3.88 1.07
C LEU A 51 1.24 -2.77 1.62
N LEU A 52 -0.05 -3.06 1.79
CA LEU A 52 -0.99 -2.10 2.35
C LEU A 52 -0.98 -2.22 3.86
N CYS A 53 -0.67 -1.10 4.53
CA CYS A 53 -0.72 -0.97 5.97
C CYS A 53 -1.92 -0.09 6.32
N PRO A 54 -3.08 -0.68 6.72
CA PRO A 54 -4.30 0.10 6.93
C PRO A 54 -4.39 0.78 8.29
N VAL A 55 -3.33 0.73 9.08
CA VAL A 55 -3.29 1.34 10.40
C VAL A 55 -2.14 2.35 10.47
N ALA A 56 -2.14 3.18 11.51
CA ALA A 56 -1.15 4.23 11.66
C ALA A 56 0.28 3.66 11.74
N ARG A 57 1.18 4.27 10.98
CA ARG A 57 2.59 3.92 10.97
C ARG A 57 3.41 5.14 10.52
N ASP A 58 4.54 5.38 11.18
CA ASP A 58 5.51 6.43 10.81
C ASP A 58 4.89 7.83 10.69
N GLY A 59 3.87 8.12 11.49
CA GLY A 59 3.18 9.41 11.45
C GLY A 59 2.09 9.53 10.41
N TYR A 60 1.78 8.46 9.69
CA TYR A 60 0.72 8.41 8.68
C TYR A 60 -0.44 7.55 9.19
N PRO A 61 -1.71 7.93 8.93
CA PRO A 61 -2.87 7.10 9.32
C PRO A 61 -2.87 5.73 8.65
N SER A 62 -2.27 5.63 7.48
CA SER A 62 -2.08 4.39 6.73
C SER A 62 -0.93 4.57 5.76
N ARG A 63 -0.37 3.47 5.25
CA ARG A 63 0.70 3.55 4.27
C ARG A 63 0.54 2.48 3.19
N LEU A 64 1.01 2.80 2.00
CA LEU A 64 1.21 1.83 0.93
C LEU A 64 2.71 1.72 0.67
N PHE A 65 3.28 0.57 0.96
CA PHE A 65 4.67 0.28 0.65
C PHE A 65 4.75 -0.42 -0.69
N LEU A 66 5.82 -0.17 -1.43
CA LEU A 66 6.06 -0.73 -2.75
C LEU A 66 7.38 -1.47 -2.75
N ALA A 67 7.48 -2.54 -3.52
CA ALA A 67 8.69 -3.36 -3.58
C ALA A 67 9.87 -2.62 -4.19
N GLU A 68 9.63 -1.52 -4.91
CA GLU A 68 10.67 -0.69 -5.50
C GLU A 68 10.18 0.75 -5.63
N GLN A 69 11.11 1.66 -5.89
CA GLN A 69 10.75 3.05 -6.15
C GLN A 69 10.20 3.17 -7.57
N VAL A 70 8.90 3.33 -7.65
CA VAL A 70 8.17 3.43 -8.92
C VAL A 70 8.30 4.85 -9.45
N THR A 71 8.55 5.00 -10.75
CA THR A 71 8.56 6.31 -11.39
C THR A 71 7.20 6.62 -12.00
N SER A 72 6.83 7.88 -12.03
CA SER A 72 5.56 8.34 -12.59
C SER A 72 5.76 9.72 -13.23
N SER A 73 4.68 10.31 -13.75
CA SER A 73 4.73 11.64 -14.37
C SER A 73 5.17 12.73 -13.39
N TYR A 74 4.97 12.52 -12.10
CA TYR A 74 5.34 13.48 -11.06
C TYR A 74 6.41 12.88 -10.16
N ALA A 75 7.36 13.69 -9.74
CA ALA A 75 8.37 13.26 -8.78
C ALA A 75 7.73 12.97 -7.43
N ARG A 76 8.20 11.90 -6.78
CA ARG A 76 7.73 11.49 -5.45
C ARG A 76 8.82 11.71 -4.41
N ASN A 77 8.42 12.05 -3.22
CA ASN A 77 9.33 12.11 -2.08
C ASN A 77 9.34 10.73 -1.39
N TRP A 78 10.30 9.90 -1.77
CA TRP A 78 10.47 8.57 -1.18
C TRP A 78 11.12 8.72 0.20
N ASN A 79 10.29 8.96 1.22
CA ASN A 79 10.76 9.24 2.56
C ASN A 79 11.00 7.99 3.42
N SER A 80 10.64 6.82 2.92
CA SER A 80 10.96 5.54 3.56
C SER A 80 11.58 4.63 2.52
N THR A 81 12.81 4.21 2.76
CA THR A 81 13.56 3.35 1.84
C THR A 81 14.13 2.17 2.60
N ASN A 82 14.14 1.01 1.95
CA ASN A 82 14.68 -0.23 2.53
C ASN A 82 14.05 -0.56 3.89
N VAL A 83 12.76 -0.36 4.04
CA VAL A 83 12.02 -0.71 5.25
C VAL A 83 11.83 -2.22 5.26
N ARG A 84 12.34 -2.89 6.29
CA ARG A 84 12.28 -4.35 6.39
C ARG A 84 10.95 -4.77 6.99
N ILE A 85 10.09 -5.40 6.20
CA ILE A 85 8.81 -5.95 6.64
C ILE A 85 8.62 -7.31 5.96
N GLY A 86 8.30 -8.35 6.73
CA GLY A 86 8.08 -9.69 6.18
C GLY A 86 9.29 -10.24 5.43
N GLU A 87 10.49 -9.95 5.91
CA GLU A 87 11.75 -10.39 5.31
C GLU A 87 12.04 -9.84 3.91
N ARG A 88 11.37 -8.75 3.54
CA ARG A 88 11.60 -8.03 2.29
C ARG A 88 11.83 -6.55 2.59
N ASN A 89 12.49 -5.87 1.67
CA ASN A 89 12.68 -4.43 1.76
C ASN A 89 11.60 -3.71 0.98
N TRP A 90 11.08 -2.63 1.56
CA TRP A 90 9.96 -1.87 1.01
C TRP A 90 10.29 -0.39 0.94
N PHE A 91 9.55 0.32 0.10
CA PHE A 91 9.70 1.75 -0.15
C PHE A 91 8.34 2.42 -0.05
N ALA A 92 8.29 3.61 0.51
CA ALA A 92 7.06 4.40 0.54
C ALA A 92 7.39 5.88 0.33
N PHE A 93 6.48 6.58 -0.34
CA PHE A 93 6.64 8.02 -0.55
C PHE A 93 5.72 8.81 0.38
N SER A 94 6.03 10.10 0.51
CA SER A 94 5.28 11.02 1.37
C SER A 94 3.91 11.32 0.74
N TRP A 95 2.88 10.63 1.22
CA TRP A 95 1.50 10.82 0.77
C TRP A 95 0.58 10.44 1.92
N LYS A 96 -0.14 11.44 2.45
CA LYS A 96 -1.00 11.23 3.60
C LYS A 96 -2.44 11.06 3.14
N VAL A 97 -3.06 9.95 3.55
CA VAL A 97 -4.46 9.67 3.26
C VAL A 97 -5.24 9.80 4.57
N GLU A 98 -6.16 10.74 4.61
CA GLU A 98 -7.03 10.94 5.76
C GLU A 98 -8.46 10.65 5.34
N MET A 99 -8.99 9.50 5.77
CA MET A 99 -10.33 9.05 5.46
C MET A 99 -10.99 8.51 6.73
N ASN A 100 -12.30 8.69 6.82
CA ASN A 100 -13.08 8.19 7.94
C ASN A 100 -13.65 6.81 7.58
N ASN A 101 -13.19 5.78 8.27
CA ASN A 101 -13.63 4.38 8.08
C ASN A 101 -13.65 3.93 6.61
N PRO A 102 -12.54 4.07 5.87
CA PRO A 102 -12.53 3.64 4.47
C PRO A 102 -12.59 2.12 4.37
N THR A 103 -13.16 1.62 3.27
CA THR A 103 -12.96 0.22 2.92
C THR A 103 -11.52 0.02 2.45
N LEU A 104 -11.05 -1.22 2.39
CA LEU A 104 -9.68 -1.50 1.94
C LEU A 104 -9.45 -1.02 0.51
N VAL A 105 -10.43 -1.17 -0.39
CA VAL A 105 -10.33 -0.69 -1.77
C VAL A 105 -10.29 0.84 -1.80
N GLN A 106 -11.15 1.52 -1.03
CA GLN A 106 -11.11 2.97 -0.97
C GLN A 106 -9.75 3.48 -0.49
N LEU A 107 -9.18 2.81 0.51
CA LEU A 107 -7.88 3.15 1.04
C LEU A 107 -6.77 2.94 0.00
N LEU A 108 -6.81 1.78 -0.68
CA LEU A 108 -5.84 1.48 -1.74
C LEU A 108 -5.90 2.51 -2.86
N LEU A 109 -7.10 2.83 -3.35
CA LEU A 109 -7.25 3.78 -4.45
C LEU A 109 -6.81 5.18 -4.05
N ALA A 110 -7.04 5.58 -2.80
CA ALA A 110 -6.58 6.87 -2.30
C ALA A 110 -5.05 6.94 -2.28
N HIS A 111 -4.37 5.86 -1.91
CA HIS A 111 -2.90 5.79 -1.97
C HIS A 111 -2.40 5.80 -3.41
N LEU A 112 -3.03 5.03 -4.30
CA LEU A 112 -2.64 5.01 -5.71
C LEU A 112 -2.82 6.36 -6.39
N ASN A 113 -3.80 7.14 -5.95
CA ASN A 113 -4.05 8.48 -6.47
C ASN A 113 -2.85 9.42 -6.24
N GLY A 114 -2.01 9.12 -5.26
CA GLY A 114 -0.78 9.86 -5.01
C GLY A 114 0.19 9.86 -6.19
N PHE A 115 0.13 8.83 -7.06
CA PHE A 115 0.98 8.79 -8.25
C PHE A 115 0.50 9.75 -9.36
N ALA A 116 -0.77 10.13 -9.32
CA ALA A 116 -1.38 10.97 -10.35
C ALA A 116 -1.32 12.46 -10.03
N LYS A 117 -0.75 12.83 -8.88
CA LYS A 117 -0.73 14.22 -8.41
C LYS A 117 0.68 14.68 -8.09
N ALA A 118 0.93 15.95 -8.31
CA ALA A 118 2.20 16.59 -7.91
C ALA A 118 2.35 16.49 -6.38
N ALA A 119 3.57 16.26 -5.96
CA ALA A 119 3.89 16.20 -4.54
C ALA A 119 3.75 17.57 -3.86
#